data_e9d4663319dd01b1256797dc1a6bed58
#
_entry.id   e9d4663319dd01b1256797dc1a6bed58
#
_cell.length_a   1.000
_cell.length_b   1.000
_cell.length_c   1.000
_cell.angle_alpha   90.00
_cell.angle_beta   90.00
_cell.angle_gamma   90.00
#
_symmetry.space_group_name_H-M   'P 1'
#
loop_
_entity.id
_entity.type
_entity.pdbx_description
1 polymer ?
#
loop_
_entity_poly.entity_id
_entity_poly.type
_entity_poly.pdbx_seq_one_letter_code
_entity_poly.pdbx_strand_id
1 'polypeptide(L)'
;MLSCWRARGAMRREFDARANWIQSKAPRVLAMRYSMVMLTGLVLVAGATGAQPVPQGTSSASVRKSAIRDLPLDKLDEADRQRVIEVLKHTSVYRRLPSQVMRCDPELFQFIVDRPEVLANIWQLLGIEDIVLERTSPTTFRADDGEGTRGDVEVLYRNHDTCLVYAGGSYDGPLFSQPITGNCVLMMRSAYSREPDGHYYITTQLDVFVQLHHVGLDFLAKTFQPLVSRVADYNFVATCGFIETLSQTAETNGPGLARLATRLETVDPEVRDQFILVTERVARRARQREGVARLEPPVRRAGYQDSPRSR
;
A
#
# COMPACT_ATOMS: atom_id res chain seq x y z
N MET A 1 -10.19 22.24 -31.50
CA MET A 1 -8.93 21.70 -31.01
C MET A 1 -8.34 22.42 -29.76
N LEU A 2 -8.69 23.68 -29.49
CA LEU A 2 -8.18 24.46 -28.35
C LEU A 2 -8.84 24.16 -26.98
N SER A 3 -10.02 23.58 -26.96
CA SER A 3 -10.76 23.23 -25.72
C SER A 3 -10.19 21.99 -25.02
N CYS A 4 -9.61 21.06 -25.78
CA CYS A 4 -9.03 19.82 -25.24
C CYS A 4 -7.66 20.04 -24.54
N TRP A 5 -6.98 21.14 -24.86
CA TRP A 5 -5.67 21.49 -24.28
C TRP A 5 -5.81 22.17 -22.91
N ARG A 6 -6.88 22.97 -22.72
CA ARG A 6 -7.18 23.61 -21.42
C ARG A 6 -7.64 22.63 -20.35
N ALA A 7 -8.37 21.59 -20.73
CA ALA A 7 -8.82 20.55 -19.80
C ALA A 7 -7.66 19.66 -19.30
N ARG A 8 -6.65 19.41 -20.16
CA ARG A 8 -5.43 18.68 -19.79
C ARG A 8 -4.56 19.45 -18.79
N GLY A 9 -4.46 20.77 -18.94
CA GLY A 9 -3.67 21.62 -18.05
C GLY A 9 -4.32 21.85 -16.68
N ALA A 10 -5.64 21.81 -16.57
CA ALA A 10 -6.35 21.95 -15.31
C ALA A 10 -6.31 20.65 -14.48
N MET A 11 -6.48 19.50 -15.13
CA MET A 11 -6.45 18.19 -14.46
C MET A 11 -5.04 17.83 -13.97
N ARG A 12 -4.00 18.17 -14.75
CA ARG A 12 -2.59 18.01 -14.33
C ARG A 12 -2.30 18.90 -13.11
N ARG A 13 -2.77 20.14 -13.08
CA ARG A 13 -2.55 21.05 -11.93
C ARG A 13 -3.28 20.63 -10.66
N GLU A 14 -4.46 20.04 -10.76
CA GLU A 14 -5.23 19.62 -9.59
C GLU A 14 -4.73 18.29 -9.02
N PHE A 15 -4.27 17.39 -9.89
CA PHE A 15 -3.55 16.17 -9.50
C PHE A 15 -2.13 16.50 -9.04
N ASP A 16 -1.40 17.39 -9.71
CA ASP A 16 -0.08 17.87 -9.33
C ASP A 16 -0.13 18.67 -8.01
N ALA A 17 -1.19 19.42 -7.70
CA ALA A 17 -1.36 20.10 -6.42
C ALA A 17 -1.62 19.13 -5.26
N ARG A 18 -2.31 18.01 -5.50
CA ARG A 18 -2.52 16.96 -4.49
C ARG A 18 -1.38 15.94 -4.46
N ALA A 19 -0.77 15.63 -5.59
CA ALA A 19 0.47 14.88 -5.68
C ALA A 19 1.65 15.67 -5.07
N ASN A 20 1.71 17.00 -5.25
CA ASN A 20 2.64 17.87 -4.53
C ASN A 20 2.38 17.90 -3.02
N TRP A 21 1.15 17.67 -2.54
CA TRP A 21 0.89 17.50 -1.12
C TRP A 21 1.48 16.17 -0.61
N ILE A 22 1.38 15.08 -1.38
CA ILE A 22 2.08 13.81 -1.11
C ILE A 22 3.58 14.02 -1.20
N GLN A 23 4.08 14.77 -2.20
CA GLN A 23 5.49 15.14 -2.36
C GLN A 23 5.98 16.15 -1.32
N SER A 24 5.13 17.02 -0.78
CA SER A 24 5.51 18.00 0.25
C SER A 24 5.46 17.43 1.67
N LYS A 25 4.71 16.38 1.91
CA LYS A 25 4.69 15.64 3.19
C LYS A 25 5.52 14.36 3.17
N ALA A 26 5.83 13.81 1.98
CA ALA A 26 6.85 12.79 1.83
C ALA A 26 8.18 13.49 1.47
N PRO A 27 9.28 13.25 2.21
CA PRO A 27 10.58 13.68 1.75
C PRO A 27 10.85 12.94 0.43
N ARG A 28 10.68 13.67 -0.66
CA ARG A 28 11.06 13.37 -2.06
C ARG A 28 11.23 11.88 -2.39
N VAL A 29 10.18 11.25 -2.85
CA VAL A 29 10.22 9.96 -3.55
C VAL A 29 11.15 10.03 -4.78
N LEU A 30 11.35 11.22 -5.35
CA LEU A 30 12.34 11.48 -6.41
C LEU A 30 13.82 11.30 -5.95
N ALA A 31 14.08 11.28 -4.64
CA ALA A 31 15.42 10.99 -4.11
C ALA A 31 15.68 9.47 -4.01
N MET A 32 14.68 8.61 -4.17
CA MET A 32 14.85 7.17 -4.10
C MET A 32 15.48 6.57 -5.37
N ARG A 33 15.31 7.19 -6.54
CA ARG A 33 16.04 6.82 -7.78
C ARG A 33 17.56 6.92 -7.65
N TYR A 34 18.08 7.67 -6.67
CA TYR A 34 19.52 7.85 -6.44
C TYR A 34 19.98 7.49 -5.02
N SER A 35 19.07 7.18 -4.09
CA SER A 35 19.42 7.00 -2.68
C SER A 35 19.94 5.60 -2.33
N MET A 36 19.80 4.64 -3.22
CA MET A 36 20.34 3.31 -3.02
C MET A 36 21.83 3.21 -3.37
N VAL A 37 22.39 4.19 -4.10
CA VAL A 37 23.81 4.20 -4.54
C VAL A 37 24.72 5.07 -3.66
N MET A 38 24.17 5.94 -2.79
CA MET A 38 24.96 6.86 -1.98
C MET A 38 24.77 6.65 -0.49
N LEU A 39 25.26 5.52 0.06
CA LEU A 39 25.44 5.35 1.49
C LEU A 39 26.92 5.44 1.88
N THR A 40 27.61 6.51 1.44
CA THR A 40 28.87 6.93 2.07
C THR A 40 28.90 8.45 2.12
N GLY A 41 28.65 9.00 3.30
CA GLY A 41 29.01 10.37 3.68
C GLY A 41 27.88 11.39 3.56
N LEU A 42 27.24 11.72 4.60
CA LEU A 42 27.26 13.02 5.27
C LEU A 42 26.20 13.06 6.39
N VAL A 43 26.70 12.99 7.60
CA VAL A 43 26.03 13.48 8.80
C VAL A 43 26.12 15.00 8.81
N LEU A 44 25.05 15.65 9.29
CA LEU A 44 24.86 17.07 9.65
C LEU A 44 24.06 17.90 8.63
N VAL A 45 22.80 18.14 8.92
CA VAL A 45 22.28 19.41 9.47
C VAL A 45 20.94 19.15 10.13
N ALA A 46 20.87 19.37 11.44
CA ALA A 46 19.65 19.43 12.22
C ALA A 46 18.87 20.70 11.87
N GLY A 47 17.78 20.53 11.14
CA GLY A 47 16.71 21.52 10.99
C GLY A 47 15.47 20.95 11.67
N ALA A 48 15.16 21.40 12.87
CA ALA A 48 13.97 21.02 13.63
C ALA A 48 12.69 21.56 12.96
N THR A 49 12.19 20.86 11.99
CA THR A 49 10.77 20.92 11.61
C THR A 49 10.17 19.60 12.03
N GLY A 50 9.13 19.64 12.87
CA GLY A 50 8.50 18.48 13.49
C GLY A 50 7.94 17.46 12.49
N ALA A 51 8.82 16.70 11.89
CA ALA A 51 8.48 15.51 11.14
C ALA A 51 7.96 14.48 12.13
N GLN A 52 6.70 14.12 12.03
CA GLN A 52 6.11 13.00 12.80
C GLN A 52 6.96 11.77 12.51
N PRO A 53 7.41 11.02 13.53
CA PRO A 53 8.17 9.81 13.32
C PRO A 53 7.32 8.83 12.50
N VAL A 54 7.89 8.32 11.41
CA VAL A 54 7.23 7.27 10.61
C VAL A 54 6.98 6.08 11.54
N PRO A 55 5.75 5.55 11.62
CA PRO A 55 5.46 4.37 12.41
C PRO A 55 6.44 3.25 12.06
N GLN A 56 7.02 2.60 13.05
CA GLN A 56 8.02 1.56 12.83
C GLN A 56 7.39 0.18 13.01
N GLY A 57 7.70 -0.73 12.09
CA GLY A 57 7.39 -2.13 12.22
C GLY A 57 8.25 -2.83 13.27
N THR A 58 7.99 -4.12 13.50
CA THR A 58 8.73 -4.92 14.49
C THR A 58 9.22 -6.25 13.90
N SER A 59 10.40 -6.68 14.35
CA SER A 59 10.97 -7.99 14.02
C SER A 59 11.08 -8.89 15.28
N SER A 60 10.30 -8.60 16.33
CA SER A 60 10.31 -9.31 17.60
C SER A 60 9.97 -10.80 17.41
N ALA A 61 10.71 -11.67 18.10
CA ALA A 61 10.49 -13.12 18.05
C ALA A 61 9.11 -13.56 18.58
N SER A 62 8.57 -12.84 19.57
CA SER A 62 7.22 -13.12 20.09
C SER A 62 6.13 -12.77 19.07
N VAL A 63 6.29 -11.65 18.37
CA VAL A 63 5.38 -11.23 17.29
C VAL A 63 5.46 -12.18 16.10
N ARG A 64 6.68 -12.63 15.72
CA ARG A 64 6.87 -13.66 14.70
C ARG A 64 6.12 -14.95 15.03
N LYS A 65 6.26 -15.44 16.28
CA LYS A 65 5.53 -16.64 16.74
C LYS A 65 4.02 -16.48 16.65
N SER A 66 3.49 -15.30 17.00
CA SER A 66 2.07 -15.01 16.84
C SER A 66 1.67 -15.02 15.36
N ALA A 67 2.42 -14.32 14.50
CA ALA A 67 2.14 -14.27 13.08
C ALA A 67 2.09 -15.67 12.44
N ILE A 68 3.02 -16.55 12.81
CA ILE A 68 3.03 -17.95 12.32
C ILE A 68 1.77 -18.72 12.74
N ARG A 69 1.28 -18.54 13.98
CA ARG A 69 0.05 -19.20 14.44
C ARG A 69 -1.21 -18.71 13.72
N ASP A 70 -1.18 -17.45 13.30
CA ASP A 70 -2.32 -16.78 12.67
C ASP A 70 -2.41 -17.07 11.15
N LEU A 71 -1.40 -17.77 10.55
CA LEU A 71 -1.44 -18.14 9.14
C LEU A 71 -2.53 -19.19 8.86
N PRO A 72 -3.32 -19.00 7.79
CA PRO A 72 -4.41 -19.90 7.42
C PRO A 72 -3.90 -21.17 6.71
N LEU A 73 -2.96 -21.90 7.34
CA LEU A 73 -2.33 -23.09 6.75
C LEU A 73 -3.31 -24.25 6.49
N ASP A 74 -4.40 -24.28 7.23
CA ASP A 74 -5.49 -25.26 7.08
C ASP A 74 -6.36 -25.01 5.84
N LYS A 75 -6.24 -23.83 5.22
CA LYS A 75 -6.96 -23.42 4.00
C LYS A 75 -6.16 -23.68 2.72
N LEU A 76 -4.90 -24.06 2.85
CA LEU A 76 -4.01 -24.33 1.72
C LEU A 76 -4.06 -25.80 1.33
N ASP A 77 -3.84 -26.08 0.06
CA ASP A 77 -3.51 -27.43 -0.36
C ASP A 77 -2.14 -27.88 0.20
N GLU A 78 -1.81 -29.15 0.04
CA GLU A 78 -0.59 -29.71 0.65
C GLU A 78 0.68 -29.10 0.04
N ALA A 79 0.70 -28.87 -1.28
CA ALA A 79 1.89 -28.35 -1.98
C ALA A 79 2.16 -26.89 -1.54
N ASP A 80 1.15 -26.06 -1.49
CA ASP A 80 1.25 -24.67 -1.07
C ASP A 80 1.61 -24.56 0.42
N ARG A 81 0.99 -25.40 1.24
CA ARG A 81 1.30 -25.48 2.66
C ARG A 81 2.78 -25.83 2.90
N GLN A 82 3.32 -26.77 2.15
CA GLN A 82 4.75 -27.16 2.28
C GLN A 82 5.68 -26.02 1.83
N ARG A 83 5.36 -25.32 0.73
CA ARG A 83 6.13 -24.13 0.29
C ARG A 83 6.17 -23.05 1.37
N VAL A 84 5.01 -22.74 1.97
CA VAL A 84 4.91 -21.76 3.06
C VAL A 84 5.71 -22.21 4.28
N ILE A 85 5.55 -23.47 4.74
CA ILE A 85 6.28 -24.02 5.88
C ILE A 85 7.79 -23.95 5.66
N GLU A 86 8.27 -24.20 4.44
CA GLU A 86 9.70 -24.13 4.10
C GLU A 86 10.25 -22.71 4.31
N VAL A 87 9.53 -21.67 3.83
CA VAL A 87 9.91 -20.27 4.08
C VAL A 87 9.90 -19.95 5.56
N LEU A 88 8.91 -20.42 6.32
CA LEU A 88 8.80 -20.14 7.76
C LEU A 88 9.94 -20.78 8.57
N LYS A 89 10.34 -22.01 8.22
CA LYS A 89 11.46 -22.72 8.86
C LYS A 89 12.79 -22.05 8.60
N HIS A 90 13.02 -21.58 7.38
CA HIS A 90 14.29 -21.01 6.93
C HIS A 90 14.21 -19.47 6.74
N THR A 91 13.30 -18.81 7.48
CA THR A 91 13.16 -17.35 7.43
C THR A 91 14.48 -16.66 7.80
N SER A 92 15.04 -15.95 6.85
CA SER A 92 16.23 -15.10 7.03
C SER A 92 15.86 -13.77 7.68
N VAL A 93 14.73 -13.18 7.28
CA VAL A 93 14.20 -11.91 7.82
C VAL A 93 12.69 -12.03 8.06
N TYR A 94 12.26 -11.66 9.24
CA TYR A 94 10.85 -11.46 9.58
C TYR A 94 10.61 -9.99 9.92
N ARG A 95 9.49 -9.44 9.43
CA ARG A 95 9.03 -8.12 9.82
C ARG A 95 7.52 -8.03 9.79
N ARG A 96 6.93 -7.54 10.89
CA ARG A 96 5.57 -7.00 10.92
C ARG A 96 5.67 -5.53 10.61
N LEU A 97 5.08 -5.11 9.50
CA LEU A 97 5.07 -3.70 9.10
C LEU A 97 4.16 -2.87 10.01
N PRO A 98 4.31 -1.55 10.06
CA PRO A 98 3.49 -0.69 10.90
C PRO A 98 2.01 -0.84 10.55
N SER A 99 1.16 -1.03 11.56
CA SER A 99 -0.29 -1.01 11.32
C SER A 99 -0.72 0.35 10.76
N GLN A 100 -1.52 0.34 9.69
CA GLN A 100 -2.02 1.54 9.03
C GLN A 100 -3.54 1.60 9.14
N VAL A 101 -4.03 2.80 9.43
CA VAL A 101 -5.47 3.11 9.39
C VAL A 101 -5.68 4.11 8.27
N MET A 102 -6.55 3.77 7.31
CA MET A 102 -6.84 4.61 6.15
C MET A 102 -8.34 4.83 5.99
N ARG A 103 -8.75 6.05 5.68
CA ARG A 103 -10.12 6.35 5.30
C ARG A 103 -10.34 5.90 3.86
N CYS A 104 -10.94 4.75 3.70
CA CYS A 104 -11.10 4.11 2.40
C CYS A 104 -12.43 3.39 2.30
N ASP A 105 -13.06 3.48 1.14
CA ASP A 105 -14.25 2.69 0.83
C ASP A 105 -13.88 1.19 0.75
N PRO A 106 -14.57 0.30 1.48
CA PRO A 106 -14.24 -1.12 1.53
C PRO A 106 -14.25 -1.82 0.17
N GLU A 107 -15.18 -1.45 -0.72
CA GLU A 107 -15.28 -2.06 -2.04
C GLU A 107 -14.09 -1.67 -2.93
N LEU A 108 -13.66 -0.40 -2.88
CA LEU A 108 -12.46 0.02 -3.60
C LEU A 108 -11.20 -0.64 -3.04
N PHE A 109 -11.08 -0.76 -1.72
CA PHE A 109 -9.97 -1.44 -1.11
C PHE A 109 -9.89 -2.91 -1.54
N GLN A 110 -11.00 -3.64 -1.45
CA GLN A 110 -11.07 -5.03 -1.89
C GLN A 110 -10.73 -5.16 -3.38
N PHE A 111 -11.25 -4.26 -4.21
CA PHE A 111 -10.92 -4.24 -5.64
C PHE A 111 -9.40 -4.09 -5.87
N ILE A 112 -8.72 -3.18 -5.16
CA ILE A 112 -7.27 -3.00 -5.30
C ILE A 112 -6.49 -4.21 -4.79
N VAL A 113 -6.94 -4.85 -3.71
CA VAL A 113 -6.32 -6.11 -3.22
C VAL A 113 -6.50 -7.25 -4.23
N ASP A 114 -7.64 -7.28 -4.93
CA ASP A 114 -7.96 -8.29 -5.94
C ASP A 114 -7.29 -8.03 -7.29
N ARG A 115 -7.02 -6.76 -7.60
CA ARG A 115 -6.48 -6.26 -8.86
C ARG A 115 -5.28 -5.33 -8.61
N PRO A 116 -4.20 -5.83 -7.96
CA PRO A 116 -3.04 -5.00 -7.62
C PRO A 116 -2.33 -4.46 -8.87
N GLU A 117 -2.47 -5.10 -10.03
CA GLU A 117 -1.97 -4.61 -11.32
C GLU A 117 -2.56 -3.25 -11.71
N VAL A 118 -3.78 -2.93 -11.27
CA VAL A 118 -4.39 -1.60 -11.47
C VAL A 118 -3.59 -0.54 -10.74
N LEU A 119 -3.22 -0.81 -9.48
CA LEU A 119 -2.44 0.13 -8.67
C LEU A 119 -1.05 0.34 -9.27
N ALA A 120 -0.35 -0.73 -9.65
CA ALA A 120 0.96 -0.67 -10.29
C ALA A 120 0.91 0.16 -11.59
N ASN A 121 -0.09 -0.06 -12.44
CA ASN A 121 -0.23 0.68 -13.69
C ASN A 121 -0.61 2.17 -13.47
N ILE A 122 -1.38 2.48 -12.42
CA ILE A 122 -1.62 3.88 -12.02
C ILE A 122 -0.30 4.56 -11.62
N TRP A 123 0.56 3.88 -10.86
CA TRP A 123 1.87 4.42 -10.47
C TRP A 123 2.77 4.67 -11.68
N GLN A 124 2.84 3.75 -12.64
CA GLN A 124 3.57 3.95 -13.90
C GLN A 124 3.02 5.15 -14.67
N LEU A 125 1.70 5.22 -14.84
CA LEU A 125 1.05 6.33 -15.56
C LEU A 125 1.30 7.69 -14.94
N LEU A 126 1.44 7.76 -13.62
CA LEU A 126 1.72 8.98 -12.86
C LEU A 126 3.23 9.26 -12.71
N GLY A 127 4.10 8.35 -13.13
CA GLY A 127 5.55 8.45 -12.96
C GLY A 127 6.00 8.39 -11.49
N ILE A 128 5.26 7.65 -10.67
CA ILE A 128 5.56 7.44 -9.23
C ILE A 128 6.56 6.30 -9.09
N GLU A 129 6.29 5.15 -9.72
CA GLU A 129 7.12 3.95 -9.71
C GLU A 129 7.06 3.28 -11.08
N ASP A 130 8.14 2.61 -11.47
CA ASP A 130 8.24 1.87 -12.75
C ASP A 130 7.93 0.36 -12.56
N ILE A 131 7.27 -0.02 -11.45
CA ILE A 131 6.92 -1.42 -11.17
C ILE A 131 5.94 -1.96 -12.20
N VAL A 132 6.30 -3.09 -12.81
CA VAL A 132 5.43 -3.87 -13.69
C VAL A 132 4.86 -5.03 -12.89
N LEU A 133 3.55 -5.17 -12.90
CA LEU A 133 2.85 -6.31 -12.30
C LEU A 133 1.88 -6.87 -13.35
N GLU A 134 2.32 -7.93 -14.02
CA GLU A 134 1.56 -8.59 -15.08
C GLU A 134 0.81 -9.79 -14.52
N ARG A 135 -0.52 -9.82 -14.65
CA ARG A 135 -1.33 -10.97 -14.26
C ARG A 135 -1.18 -12.09 -15.29
N THR A 136 -0.65 -13.25 -14.86
CA THR A 136 -0.44 -14.44 -15.72
C THR A 136 -1.52 -15.49 -15.53
N SER A 137 -2.23 -15.48 -14.38
CA SER A 137 -3.39 -16.33 -14.08
C SER A 137 -4.34 -15.61 -13.11
N PRO A 138 -5.49 -16.18 -12.75
CA PRO A 138 -6.38 -15.57 -11.76
C PRO A 138 -5.73 -15.23 -10.42
N THR A 139 -4.68 -15.96 -10.02
CA THR A 139 -3.98 -15.80 -8.73
C THR A 139 -2.50 -15.52 -8.84
N THR A 140 -1.92 -15.57 -10.06
CA THR A 140 -0.47 -15.44 -10.28
C THR A 140 -0.12 -14.19 -11.06
N PHE A 141 1.01 -13.58 -10.70
CA PHE A 141 1.55 -12.39 -11.33
C PHE A 141 3.03 -12.54 -11.57
N ARG A 142 3.53 -11.92 -12.63
CA ARG A 142 4.96 -11.65 -12.82
C ARG A 142 5.23 -10.21 -12.39
N ALA A 143 6.25 -10.03 -11.57
CA ALA A 143 6.66 -8.73 -11.05
C ALA A 143 8.07 -8.36 -11.52
N ASP A 144 8.26 -7.09 -11.89
CA ASP A 144 9.57 -6.47 -12.16
C ASP A 144 9.53 -5.05 -11.59
N ASP A 145 10.46 -4.70 -10.69
CA ASP A 145 10.53 -3.37 -10.07
C ASP A 145 11.33 -2.35 -10.91
N GLY A 146 11.87 -2.78 -12.05
CA GLY A 146 12.72 -1.94 -12.89
C GLY A 146 14.12 -1.66 -12.31
N GLU A 147 14.40 -2.13 -11.08
CA GLU A 147 15.64 -1.86 -10.34
C GLU A 147 16.44 -3.14 -10.02
N GLY A 148 16.06 -4.25 -10.66
CA GLY A 148 16.75 -5.53 -10.57
C GLY A 148 16.02 -6.62 -9.82
N THR A 149 14.86 -6.35 -9.18
CA THR A 149 14.02 -7.39 -8.58
C THR A 149 13.05 -7.94 -9.61
N ARG A 150 13.08 -9.25 -9.79
CA ARG A 150 12.13 -9.98 -10.65
C ARG A 150 11.63 -11.22 -9.96
N GLY A 151 10.36 -11.56 -10.16
CA GLY A 151 9.82 -12.77 -9.57
C GLY A 151 8.37 -13.04 -9.94
N ASP A 152 7.91 -14.19 -9.50
CA ASP A 152 6.52 -14.59 -9.60
C ASP A 152 5.86 -14.45 -8.23
N VAL A 153 4.64 -13.93 -8.23
CA VAL A 153 3.82 -13.65 -7.05
C VAL A 153 2.53 -14.43 -7.17
N GLU A 154 2.16 -15.18 -6.15
CA GLU A 154 0.97 -16.03 -6.15
C GLU A 154 0.12 -15.78 -4.90
N VAL A 155 -1.17 -15.51 -5.10
CA VAL A 155 -2.15 -15.42 -4.02
C VAL A 155 -2.62 -16.83 -3.68
N LEU A 156 -2.14 -17.37 -2.55
CA LEU A 156 -2.45 -18.72 -2.09
C LEU A 156 -3.80 -18.81 -1.38
N TYR A 157 -4.18 -17.77 -0.66
CA TYR A 157 -5.45 -17.69 0.05
C TYR A 157 -5.92 -16.25 0.15
N ARG A 158 -7.22 -16.04 -0.02
CA ARG A 158 -7.83 -14.74 0.17
C ARG A 158 -9.28 -14.88 0.63
N ASN A 159 -9.64 -14.03 1.59
CA ASN A 159 -11.01 -13.74 1.98
C ASN A 159 -11.17 -12.24 2.22
N HIS A 160 -12.28 -11.83 2.82
CA HIS A 160 -12.55 -10.41 3.11
C HIS A 160 -11.48 -9.76 4.01
N ASP A 161 -10.93 -10.49 4.97
CA ASP A 161 -10.07 -9.94 6.04
C ASP A 161 -8.60 -10.33 5.90
N THR A 162 -8.29 -11.34 5.11
CA THR A 162 -6.96 -11.94 5.03
C THR A 162 -6.56 -12.21 3.59
N CYS A 163 -5.32 -11.83 3.24
CA CYS A 163 -4.68 -12.20 1.99
C CYS A 163 -3.31 -12.81 2.28
N LEU A 164 -3.10 -14.05 1.84
CA LEU A 164 -1.82 -14.77 1.95
C LEU A 164 -1.21 -14.91 0.57
N VAL A 165 0.02 -14.44 0.44
CA VAL A 165 0.75 -14.39 -0.82
C VAL A 165 2.08 -15.12 -0.65
N TYR A 166 2.45 -15.89 -1.65
CA TYR A 166 3.79 -16.44 -1.82
C TYR A 166 4.46 -15.74 -3.00
N ALA A 167 5.73 -15.40 -2.86
CA ALA A 167 6.53 -14.87 -3.95
C ALA A 167 7.89 -15.56 -3.99
N GLY A 168 8.36 -15.87 -5.19
CA GLY A 168 9.72 -16.35 -5.44
C GLY A 168 10.40 -15.50 -6.49
N GLY A 169 11.68 -15.17 -6.29
CA GLY A 169 12.35 -14.29 -7.22
C GLY A 169 13.83 -14.11 -6.98
N SER A 170 14.39 -13.17 -7.73
CA SER A 170 15.79 -12.79 -7.67
C SER A 170 15.94 -11.27 -7.67
N TYR A 171 17.03 -10.83 -7.09
CA TYR A 171 17.53 -9.47 -7.22
C TYR A 171 18.90 -9.50 -7.90
N ASP A 172 19.03 -8.81 -9.02
CA ASP A 172 20.26 -8.62 -9.78
C ASP A 172 20.44 -7.11 -10.06
N GLY A 173 20.71 -6.36 -9.00
CA GLY A 173 20.85 -4.93 -9.03
C GLY A 173 22.17 -4.46 -8.40
N PRO A 174 22.44 -3.14 -8.39
CA PRO A 174 23.73 -2.57 -8.02
C PRO A 174 24.11 -2.74 -6.55
N LEU A 175 23.19 -3.20 -5.69
CA LEU A 175 23.46 -3.35 -4.25
C LEU A 175 24.37 -4.51 -3.93
N PHE A 176 24.40 -5.54 -4.78
CA PHE A 176 25.14 -6.77 -4.53
C PHE A 176 25.97 -7.15 -5.75
N SER A 177 27.15 -7.71 -5.49
CA SER A 177 28.08 -8.16 -6.54
C SER A 177 27.65 -9.44 -7.25
N GLN A 178 26.65 -10.15 -6.71
CA GLN A 178 26.08 -11.37 -7.27
C GLN A 178 24.56 -11.37 -7.07
N PRO A 179 23.80 -11.97 -7.99
CA PRO A 179 22.36 -12.11 -7.84
C PRO A 179 21.99 -12.84 -6.56
N ILE A 180 20.97 -12.34 -5.86
CA ILE A 180 20.39 -12.97 -4.67
C ILE A 180 19.04 -13.54 -5.05
N THR A 181 18.80 -14.81 -4.70
CA THR A 181 17.50 -15.46 -4.86
C THR A 181 16.83 -15.67 -3.52
N GLY A 182 15.50 -15.71 -3.51
CA GLY A 182 14.77 -15.96 -2.29
C GLY A 182 13.29 -16.19 -2.52
N ASN A 183 12.65 -16.62 -1.43
CA ASN A 183 11.21 -16.78 -1.36
C ASN A 183 10.63 -15.88 -0.26
N CYS A 184 9.40 -15.47 -0.42
CA CYS A 184 8.72 -14.60 0.52
C CYS A 184 7.30 -15.11 0.78
N VAL A 185 6.86 -15.02 2.03
CA VAL A 185 5.46 -15.20 2.43
C VAL A 185 4.99 -13.89 3.03
N LEU A 186 3.88 -13.36 2.50
CA LEU A 186 3.23 -12.14 2.92
C LEU A 186 1.84 -12.48 3.45
N MET A 187 1.52 -12.05 4.67
CA MET A 187 0.17 -12.17 5.22
C MET A 187 -0.36 -10.79 5.58
N MET A 188 -1.29 -10.32 4.76
CA MET A 188 -2.04 -9.09 5.04
C MET A 188 -3.32 -9.41 5.78
N ARG A 189 -3.61 -8.65 6.83
CA ARG A 189 -4.87 -8.68 7.58
C ARG A 189 -5.49 -7.31 7.56
N SER A 190 -6.81 -7.25 7.36
CA SER A 190 -7.58 -6.02 7.29
C SER A 190 -8.78 -6.09 8.21
N ALA A 191 -9.08 -4.99 8.90
CA ALA A 191 -10.28 -4.83 9.71
C ALA A 191 -11.02 -3.57 9.25
N TYR A 192 -12.34 -3.61 9.25
CA TYR A 192 -13.19 -2.56 8.71
C TYR A 192 -14.04 -1.98 9.83
N SER A 193 -14.04 -0.66 9.97
CA SER A 193 -14.92 0.07 10.88
C SER A 193 -15.68 1.14 10.11
N ARG A 194 -16.90 1.44 10.58
CA ARG A 194 -17.70 2.55 10.05
C ARG A 194 -17.96 3.52 11.19
N GLU A 195 -17.53 4.77 10.99
CA GLU A 195 -17.71 5.83 11.96
C GLU A 195 -19.12 6.45 11.88
N PRO A 196 -19.58 7.16 12.93
CA PRO A 196 -20.90 7.80 12.96
C PRO A 196 -21.14 8.79 11.82
N ASP A 197 -20.10 9.40 11.27
CA ASP A 197 -20.15 10.28 10.09
C ASP A 197 -20.39 9.52 8.78
N GLY A 198 -20.48 8.19 8.85
CA GLY A 198 -20.72 7.28 7.74
C GLY A 198 -19.50 6.97 6.89
N HIS A 199 -18.31 7.48 7.24
CA HIS A 199 -17.05 7.08 6.60
C HIS A 199 -16.58 5.71 7.09
N TYR A 200 -15.90 5.00 6.18
CA TYR A 200 -15.22 3.75 6.50
C TYR A 200 -13.74 3.98 6.76
N TYR A 201 -13.22 3.26 7.73
CA TYR A 201 -11.80 3.18 8.03
C TYR A 201 -11.36 1.73 7.96
N ILE A 202 -10.25 1.51 7.30
CA ILE A 202 -9.64 0.18 7.14
C ILE A 202 -8.32 0.18 7.88
N THR A 203 -8.22 -0.70 8.86
CA THR A 203 -6.96 -0.98 9.55
C THR A 203 -6.31 -2.16 8.88
N THR A 204 -5.10 -1.98 8.33
CA THR A 204 -4.35 -3.06 7.69
C THR A 204 -3.00 -3.28 8.34
N GLN A 205 -2.57 -4.53 8.37
CA GLN A 205 -1.29 -4.98 8.90
C GLN A 205 -0.70 -6.04 7.99
N LEU A 206 0.61 -5.96 7.73
CA LEU A 206 1.32 -6.89 6.88
C LEU A 206 2.46 -7.57 7.64
N ASP A 207 2.45 -8.89 7.67
CA ASP A 207 3.55 -9.74 8.14
C ASP A 207 4.34 -10.24 6.93
N VAL A 208 5.66 -10.08 6.97
CA VAL A 208 6.59 -10.44 5.88
C VAL A 208 7.60 -11.44 6.40
N PHE A 209 7.69 -12.60 5.74
CA PHE A 209 8.70 -13.63 6.00
C PHE A 209 9.53 -13.80 4.73
N VAL A 210 10.83 -13.57 4.81
CA VAL A 210 11.77 -13.69 3.68
C VAL A 210 12.77 -14.78 3.96
N GLN A 211 12.89 -15.72 3.04
CA GLN A 211 13.95 -16.72 2.97
C GLN A 211 14.91 -16.34 1.86
N LEU A 212 16.16 -16.09 2.16
CA LEU A 212 17.21 -15.84 1.18
C LEU A 212 18.07 -17.08 1.01
N HIS A 213 18.46 -17.37 -0.24
CA HIS A 213 19.31 -18.50 -0.57
C HIS A 213 20.77 -18.07 -0.68
N HIS A 214 21.68 -18.90 -0.20
CA HIS A 214 23.13 -18.73 -0.34
C HIS A 214 23.72 -17.41 0.21
N VAL A 215 23.10 -16.85 1.26
CA VAL A 215 23.55 -15.58 1.87
C VAL A 215 24.16 -15.84 3.25
N GLY A 216 25.32 -15.24 3.52
CA GLY A 216 26.01 -15.37 4.81
C GLY A 216 25.31 -14.63 5.95
N LEU A 217 25.37 -15.18 7.17
CA LEU A 217 24.71 -14.62 8.37
C LEU A 217 25.17 -13.19 8.70
N ASP A 218 26.45 -12.89 8.52
CA ASP A 218 27.00 -11.56 8.77
C ASP A 218 26.43 -10.49 7.84
N PHE A 219 26.23 -10.85 6.57
CA PHE A 219 25.61 -9.98 5.58
C PHE A 219 24.15 -9.72 5.92
N LEU A 220 23.40 -10.76 6.30
CA LEU A 220 21.99 -10.64 6.70
C LEU A 220 21.83 -9.68 7.88
N ALA A 221 22.64 -9.85 8.93
CA ALA A 221 22.49 -9.07 10.17
C ALA A 221 22.96 -7.61 10.03
N LYS A 222 24.06 -7.38 9.32
CA LYS A 222 24.72 -6.06 9.28
C LYS A 222 24.23 -5.16 8.15
N THR A 223 23.83 -5.74 7.02
CA THR A 223 23.54 -4.97 5.80
C THR A 223 22.09 -5.12 5.37
N PHE A 224 21.62 -6.33 5.20
CA PHE A 224 20.33 -6.59 4.57
C PHE A 224 19.14 -6.23 5.49
N GLN A 225 19.16 -6.69 6.74
CA GLN A 225 18.02 -6.51 7.66
C GLN A 225 17.70 -5.04 7.99
N PRO A 226 18.67 -4.14 8.30
CA PRO A 226 18.37 -2.74 8.56
C PRO A 226 17.84 -2.00 7.33
N LEU A 227 18.40 -2.30 6.15
CA LEU A 227 18.03 -1.65 4.90
C LEU A 227 16.60 -2.04 4.49
N VAL A 228 16.34 -3.34 4.36
CA VAL A 228 15.03 -3.87 3.95
C VAL A 228 13.93 -3.46 4.92
N SER A 229 14.23 -3.43 6.23
CA SER A 229 13.24 -3.04 7.23
C SER A 229 12.73 -1.62 7.06
N ARG A 230 13.61 -0.65 6.81
CA ARG A 230 13.22 0.75 6.61
C ARG A 230 12.46 0.95 5.30
N VAL A 231 12.95 0.35 4.23
CA VAL A 231 12.33 0.44 2.90
C VAL A 231 10.95 -0.20 2.92
N ALA A 232 10.81 -1.39 3.51
CA ALA A 232 9.52 -2.08 3.60
C ALA A 232 8.48 -1.27 4.41
N ASP A 233 8.87 -0.72 5.57
CA ASP A 233 7.96 0.12 6.36
C ASP A 233 7.50 1.34 5.57
N TYR A 234 8.45 2.05 4.94
CA TYR A 234 8.16 3.24 4.17
C TYR A 234 7.23 2.93 2.98
N ASN A 235 7.53 1.91 2.19
CA ASN A 235 6.74 1.55 1.02
C ASN A 235 5.31 1.12 1.42
N PHE A 236 5.17 0.39 2.51
CA PHE A 236 3.84 -0.01 3.01
C PHE A 236 3.01 1.20 3.44
N VAL A 237 3.59 2.11 4.22
CA VAL A 237 2.92 3.34 4.66
C VAL A 237 2.54 4.21 3.45
N ALA A 238 3.44 4.38 2.48
CA ALA A 238 3.21 5.15 1.26
C ALA A 238 2.10 4.52 0.40
N THR A 239 2.09 3.19 0.25
CA THR A 239 1.04 2.45 -0.48
C THR A 239 -0.33 2.65 0.17
N CYS A 240 -0.42 2.51 1.49
CA CYS A 240 -1.67 2.73 2.22
C CYS A 240 -2.17 4.17 2.07
N GLY A 241 -1.28 5.17 2.17
CA GLY A 241 -1.62 6.58 1.94
C GLY A 241 -2.07 6.86 0.50
N PHE A 242 -1.49 6.16 -0.48
CA PHE A 242 -1.94 6.27 -1.87
C PHE A 242 -3.35 5.68 -2.07
N ILE A 243 -3.63 4.50 -1.51
CA ILE A 243 -4.95 3.87 -1.56
C ILE A 243 -6.00 4.77 -0.89
N GLU A 244 -5.69 5.37 0.26
CA GLU A 244 -6.54 6.35 0.91
C GLU A 244 -6.83 7.54 -0.01
N THR A 245 -5.80 8.12 -0.64
CA THR A 245 -5.94 9.24 -1.58
C THR A 245 -6.78 8.85 -2.80
N LEU A 246 -6.58 7.64 -3.32
CA LEU A 246 -7.35 7.10 -4.44
C LEU A 246 -8.85 7.00 -4.08
N SER A 247 -9.16 6.51 -2.87
CA SER A 247 -10.53 6.41 -2.37
C SER A 247 -11.18 7.78 -2.19
N GLN A 248 -10.48 8.73 -1.59
CA GLN A 248 -10.97 10.11 -1.44
C GLN A 248 -11.18 10.80 -2.80
N THR A 249 -10.31 10.50 -3.78
CA THR A 249 -10.45 11.01 -5.15
C THR A 249 -11.67 10.37 -5.82
N ALA A 250 -11.96 9.09 -5.58
CA ALA A 250 -13.18 8.45 -6.08
C ALA A 250 -14.44 9.11 -5.51
N GLU A 251 -14.45 9.52 -4.24
CA GLU A 251 -15.55 10.24 -3.61
C GLU A 251 -15.82 11.60 -4.28
N THR A 252 -14.76 12.36 -4.60
CA THR A 252 -14.84 13.76 -5.02
C THR A 252 -14.73 13.98 -6.53
N ASN A 253 -14.03 13.10 -7.25
CA ASN A 253 -13.73 13.22 -8.68
C ASN A 253 -13.80 11.87 -9.42
N GLY A 254 -14.90 11.13 -9.26
CA GLY A 254 -15.14 9.87 -9.97
C GLY A 254 -14.93 9.98 -11.50
N PRO A 255 -15.45 11.03 -12.19
CA PRO A 255 -15.19 11.22 -13.62
C PRO A 255 -13.70 11.38 -13.98
N GLY A 256 -12.90 11.94 -13.09
CA GLY A 256 -11.45 12.03 -13.25
C GLY A 256 -10.78 10.67 -13.23
N LEU A 257 -11.18 9.79 -12.29
CA LEU A 257 -10.69 8.42 -12.22
C LEU A 257 -11.17 7.55 -13.40
N ALA A 258 -12.39 7.75 -13.87
CA ALA A 258 -12.87 7.06 -15.08
C ALA A 258 -11.98 7.39 -16.30
N ARG A 259 -11.62 8.68 -16.49
CA ARG A 259 -10.68 9.09 -17.55
C ARG A 259 -9.26 8.55 -17.32
N LEU A 260 -8.82 8.41 -16.07
CA LEU A 260 -7.53 7.79 -15.77
C LEU A 260 -7.56 6.29 -16.12
N ALA A 261 -8.65 5.60 -15.78
CA ALA A 261 -8.84 4.19 -16.07
C ALA A 261 -8.71 3.87 -17.57
N THR A 262 -9.23 4.73 -18.47
CA THR A 262 -9.11 4.53 -19.93
C THR A 262 -7.67 4.61 -20.44
N ARG A 263 -6.71 5.06 -19.63
CA ARG A 263 -5.30 5.18 -19.97
C ARG A 263 -4.42 4.08 -19.36
N LEU A 264 -5.00 3.14 -18.64
CA LEU A 264 -4.30 1.99 -18.05
C LEU A 264 -4.09 0.93 -19.13
N GLU A 265 -3.10 1.14 -20.02
CA GLU A 265 -2.93 0.36 -21.25
C GLU A 265 -2.57 -1.12 -20.98
N THR A 266 -1.83 -1.39 -19.90
CA THR A 266 -1.38 -2.75 -19.55
C THR A 266 -2.41 -3.53 -18.71
N VAL A 267 -3.52 -2.90 -18.31
CA VAL A 267 -4.61 -3.53 -17.58
C VAL A 267 -5.66 -4.03 -18.56
N ASP A 268 -6.17 -5.24 -18.33
CA ASP A 268 -7.25 -5.84 -19.11
C ASP A 268 -8.46 -4.88 -19.22
N PRO A 269 -9.07 -4.71 -20.41
CA PRO A 269 -10.23 -3.83 -20.61
C PRO A 269 -11.38 -4.09 -19.63
N GLU A 270 -11.69 -5.36 -19.35
CA GLU A 270 -12.76 -5.72 -18.41
C GLU A 270 -12.44 -5.25 -16.98
N VAL A 271 -11.18 -5.38 -16.56
CA VAL A 271 -10.72 -4.90 -15.25
C VAL A 271 -10.76 -3.36 -15.15
N ARG A 272 -10.46 -2.66 -16.27
CA ARG A 272 -10.63 -1.20 -16.34
C ARG A 272 -12.08 -0.77 -16.16
N ASP A 273 -13.00 -1.47 -16.83
CA ASP A 273 -14.43 -1.22 -16.72
C ASP A 273 -14.93 -1.50 -15.28
N GLN A 274 -14.46 -2.58 -14.66
CA GLN A 274 -14.74 -2.88 -13.24
C GLN A 274 -14.22 -1.76 -12.32
N PHE A 275 -13.03 -1.22 -12.56
CA PHE A 275 -12.48 -0.11 -11.79
C PHE A 275 -13.35 1.15 -11.93
N ILE A 276 -13.81 1.49 -13.13
CA ILE A 276 -14.73 2.59 -13.38
C ILE A 276 -16.02 2.41 -12.57
N LEU A 277 -16.63 1.23 -12.66
CA LEU A 277 -17.87 0.91 -11.93
C LEU A 277 -17.70 1.01 -10.40
N VAL A 278 -16.58 0.54 -9.86
CA VAL A 278 -16.27 0.65 -8.43
C VAL A 278 -16.16 2.11 -8.02
N THR A 279 -15.39 2.92 -8.76
CA THR A 279 -15.21 4.36 -8.45
C THR A 279 -16.51 5.15 -8.56
N GLU A 280 -17.41 4.82 -9.49
CA GLU A 280 -18.75 5.41 -9.60
C GLU A 280 -19.64 5.06 -8.39
N ARG A 281 -19.56 3.80 -7.90
CA ARG A 281 -20.30 3.40 -6.70
C ARG A 281 -19.79 4.14 -5.45
N VAL A 282 -18.48 4.32 -5.32
CA VAL A 282 -17.87 5.11 -4.25
C VAL A 282 -18.39 6.56 -4.30
N ALA A 283 -18.34 7.21 -5.48
CA ALA A 283 -18.84 8.56 -5.66
C ALA A 283 -20.34 8.69 -5.32
N ARG A 284 -21.14 7.68 -5.64
CA ARG A 284 -22.59 7.66 -5.34
C ARG A 284 -22.81 7.58 -3.83
N ARG A 285 -22.10 6.69 -3.12
CA ARG A 285 -22.19 6.58 -1.65
C ARG A 285 -21.76 7.87 -0.96
N ALA A 286 -20.73 8.55 -1.45
CA ALA A 286 -20.30 9.83 -0.91
C ALA A 286 -21.39 10.90 -1.03
N ARG A 287 -22.03 11.06 -2.20
CA ARG A 287 -23.15 11.98 -2.38
C ARG A 287 -24.35 11.67 -1.49
N GLN A 288 -24.66 10.38 -1.26
CA GLN A 288 -25.73 9.97 -0.35
C GLN A 288 -25.43 10.37 1.09
N ARG A 289 -24.18 10.17 1.57
CA ARG A 289 -23.75 10.62 2.91
C ARG A 289 -23.92 12.12 3.09
N GLU A 290 -23.45 12.93 2.12
CA GLU A 290 -23.58 14.38 2.16
C GLU A 290 -25.05 14.84 2.14
N GLY A 291 -25.91 14.14 1.40
CA GLY A 291 -27.34 14.41 1.37
C GLY A 291 -28.00 14.18 2.73
N VAL A 292 -27.67 13.08 3.40
CA VAL A 292 -28.18 12.75 4.75
C VAL A 292 -27.68 13.77 5.79
N ALA A 293 -26.37 14.08 5.77
CA ALA A 293 -25.78 15.05 6.70
C ALA A 293 -26.39 16.45 6.60
N ARG A 294 -26.89 16.85 5.43
CA ARG A 294 -27.61 18.14 5.23
C ARG A 294 -29.04 18.13 5.78
N LEU A 295 -29.65 16.96 5.93
CA LEU A 295 -31.02 16.78 6.41
C LEU A 295 -31.09 16.67 7.94
N GLU A 296 -30.00 16.28 8.60
CA GLU A 296 -29.94 16.22 10.06
C GLU A 296 -29.75 17.64 10.63
N PRO A 297 -30.67 18.12 11.51
CA PRO A 297 -30.48 19.42 12.15
C PRO A 297 -29.24 19.38 13.05
N PRO A 298 -28.46 20.48 13.16
CA PRO A 298 -27.29 20.52 13.99
C PRO A 298 -27.67 20.16 15.44
N VAL A 299 -27.07 19.11 15.96
CA VAL A 299 -27.25 18.71 17.36
C VAL A 299 -26.88 19.92 18.21
N ARG A 300 -27.90 20.61 18.80
CA ARG A 300 -27.67 21.68 19.77
C ARG A 300 -26.89 21.05 20.92
N ARG A 301 -25.62 21.38 21.04
CA ARG A 301 -24.86 21.11 22.26
C ARG A 301 -25.64 21.81 23.38
N ALA A 302 -26.23 21.01 24.27
CA ALA A 302 -26.86 21.52 25.48
C ALA A 302 -25.81 22.38 26.18
N GLY A 303 -26.12 23.69 26.29
CA GLY A 303 -25.23 24.64 26.95
C GLY A 303 -25.00 24.18 28.37
N TYR A 304 -23.74 24.11 28.74
CA TYR A 304 -23.32 24.00 30.14
C TYR A 304 -23.85 25.25 30.82
N GLN A 305 -24.94 25.11 31.60
CA GLN A 305 -25.45 26.19 32.45
C GLN A 305 -24.46 26.36 33.59
N ASP A 306 -23.75 27.49 33.59
CA ASP A 306 -23.03 27.97 34.76
C ASP A 306 -23.99 28.08 35.94
N SER A 307 -23.77 27.30 37.01
CA SER A 307 -24.46 27.45 38.26
C SER A 307 -24.07 28.77 38.88
N PRO A 308 -25.04 29.59 39.35
CA PRO A 308 -24.71 30.84 40.05
C PRO A 308 -24.01 30.55 41.36
N ARG A 309 -22.85 31.14 41.54
CA ARG A 309 -22.15 31.18 42.86
C ARG A 309 -23.03 31.93 43.86
N SER A 310 -23.56 31.23 44.87
CA SER A 310 -24.15 31.82 46.05
C SER A 310 -23.06 32.44 46.92
N ARG A 311 -23.36 33.64 47.35
CA ARG A 311 -22.57 34.43 48.35
C ARG A 311 -22.59 33.77 49.72
#